data_03d036c741d9e01d694506cf589b3adb
#
_entry.id   03d036c741d9e01d694506cf589b3adb
#
_cell.length_a   1.000
_cell.length_b   1.000
_cell.length_c   1.000
_cell.angle_alpha   90.00
_cell.angle_beta   90.00
_cell.angle_gamma   90.00
#
_symmetry.space_group_name_H-M   'P 1'
#
loop_
_entity.id
_entity.type
_entity.pdbx_description
1 polymer ?
#
loop_
_entity_poly.entity_id
_entity_poly.type
_entity_poly.pdbx_seq_one_letter_code
_entity_poly.pdbx_strand_id
1 'polypeptide(L)'
;MKNKPEIPECIQKCGVEYAFKRIGGKYKGRILWHLSLRTPLRYGELSRTLPDITTKMLTQTLRELEDDNLIIRKMYYEVPPKVEYSLSETGLELIPFIEHLHNWGKKQLENEELVSQN
;
A
#
# COMPACT_ATOMS: atom_id res chain seq x y z
N MET A 1 10.31 -26.82 -24.16
CA MET A 1 10.40 -26.51 -22.75
C MET A 1 9.84 -27.63 -21.90
N LYS A 2 10.54 -27.94 -20.85
CA LYS A 2 10.08 -29.01 -19.97
C LYS A 2 8.87 -28.58 -19.18
N ASN A 3 7.95 -29.49 -19.01
CA ASN A 3 6.76 -29.24 -18.23
C ASN A 3 7.12 -29.09 -16.76
N LYS A 4 6.61 -28.06 -16.14
CA LYS A 4 6.72 -27.91 -14.70
C LYS A 4 5.83 -28.95 -14.03
N PRO A 5 6.25 -29.52 -12.90
CA PRO A 5 5.35 -30.35 -12.15
C PRO A 5 4.11 -29.57 -11.76
N GLU A 6 2.99 -30.23 -11.77
CA GLU A 6 1.75 -29.60 -11.37
C GLU A 6 1.83 -29.17 -9.92
N ILE A 7 1.52 -27.89 -9.65
CA ILE A 7 1.58 -27.36 -8.30
C ILE A 7 0.30 -27.76 -7.56
N PRO A 8 0.42 -28.40 -6.39
CA PRO A 8 -0.75 -28.74 -5.60
C PRO A 8 -1.61 -27.51 -5.28
N GLU A 9 -2.90 -27.69 -5.19
CA GLU A 9 -3.83 -26.59 -4.94
C GLU A 9 -3.50 -25.81 -3.67
N CYS A 10 -3.07 -26.50 -2.60
CA CYS A 10 -2.70 -25.86 -1.35
C CYS A 10 -1.51 -24.92 -1.51
N ILE A 11 -0.63 -25.17 -2.47
CA ILE A 11 0.51 -24.30 -2.76
C ILE A 11 0.11 -23.18 -3.71
N GLN A 12 -0.82 -23.45 -4.64
CA GLN A 12 -1.34 -22.43 -5.54
C GLN A 12 -2.04 -21.30 -4.79
N LYS A 13 -2.59 -21.60 -3.61
CA LYS A 13 -3.22 -20.61 -2.75
C LYS A 13 -2.27 -20.11 -1.69
N CYS A 14 -1.05 -19.75 -2.09
CA CYS A 14 -0.05 -19.24 -1.18
C CYS A 14 -0.46 -17.86 -0.63
N GLY A 15 -0.47 -17.74 0.70
CA GLY A 15 -0.84 -16.49 1.36
C GLY A 15 0.10 -15.35 1.03
N VAL A 16 1.39 -15.63 0.87
CA VAL A 16 2.38 -14.60 0.49
C VAL A 16 2.08 -14.03 -0.88
N GLU A 17 1.80 -14.90 -1.85
CA GLU A 17 1.45 -14.45 -3.19
C GLU A 17 0.16 -13.64 -3.19
N TYR A 18 -0.85 -14.10 -2.47
CA TYR A 18 -2.11 -13.37 -2.32
C TYR A 18 -1.87 -11.96 -1.78
N ALA A 19 -1.08 -11.86 -0.69
CA ALA A 19 -0.81 -10.59 -0.05
C ALA A 19 -0.07 -9.63 -0.97
N PHE A 20 0.98 -10.09 -1.65
CA PHE A 20 1.75 -9.23 -2.55
C PHE A 20 0.95 -8.75 -3.75
N LYS A 21 -0.03 -9.50 -4.21
CA LYS A 21 -0.93 -9.02 -5.26
C LYS A 21 -1.77 -7.84 -4.79
N ARG A 22 -2.10 -7.78 -3.50
CA ARG A 22 -2.93 -6.71 -2.94
C ARG A 22 -2.13 -5.48 -2.52
N ILE A 23 -0.89 -5.65 -2.12
CA ILE A 23 -0.09 -4.54 -1.61
C ILE A 23 1.19 -4.29 -2.41
N GLY A 24 1.43 -5.10 -3.43
CA GLY A 24 2.61 -4.96 -4.27
C GLY A 24 2.54 -3.75 -5.18
N GLY A 25 3.63 -3.53 -5.89
CA GLY A 25 3.76 -2.40 -6.77
C GLY A 25 4.37 -1.21 -6.05
N LYS A 26 4.38 -0.08 -6.75
CA LYS A 26 5.12 1.10 -6.29
C LYS A 26 4.40 1.90 -5.21
N TYR A 27 3.06 1.88 -5.21
CA TYR A 27 2.31 2.88 -4.43
C TYR A 27 1.43 2.30 -3.31
N LYS A 28 0.91 1.07 -3.45
CA LYS A 28 -0.08 0.55 -2.51
C LYS A 28 0.42 0.48 -1.08
N GLY A 29 1.59 -0.12 -0.87
CA GLY A 29 2.18 -0.20 0.47
C GLY A 29 2.47 1.16 1.06
N ARG A 30 2.92 2.11 0.23
CA ARG A 30 3.20 3.48 0.67
C ARG A 30 1.94 4.20 1.12
N ILE A 31 0.84 4.03 0.40
CA ILE A 31 -0.44 4.65 0.79
C ILE A 31 -0.92 4.07 2.13
N LEU A 32 -0.88 2.76 2.27
CA LEU A 32 -1.28 2.12 3.52
C LEU A 32 -0.42 2.60 4.69
N TRP A 33 0.88 2.74 4.47
CA TRP A 33 1.80 3.25 5.49
C TRP A 33 1.44 4.68 5.91
N HIS A 34 1.21 5.57 4.94
CA HIS A 34 0.84 6.95 5.25
C HIS A 34 -0.49 7.03 5.99
N LEU A 35 -1.47 6.19 5.62
CA LEU A 35 -2.74 6.14 6.34
C LEU A 35 -2.59 5.60 7.76
N SER A 36 -1.56 4.79 8.02
CA SER A 36 -1.30 4.32 9.39
C SER A 36 -0.71 5.40 10.29
N LEU A 37 0.04 6.32 9.68
CA LEU A 37 0.67 7.41 10.42
C LEU A 37 -0.30 8.55 10.68
N ARG A 38 -1.23 8.79 9.78
CA ARG A 38 -2.14 9.90 9.85
C ARG A 38 -3.45 9.53 9.14
N THR A 39 -4.53 9.50 9.89
CA THR A 39 -5.83 9.08 9.37
C THR A 39 -6.94 9.94 10.01
N PRO A 40 -8.02 10.29 9.31
CA PRO A 40 -8.19 10.06 7.87
C PRO A 40 -7.38 11.04 7.02
N LEU A 41 -7.15 10.70 5.76
CA LEU A 41 -6.49 11.59 4.80
C LEU A 41 -7.42 11.85 3.63
N ARG A 42 -7.39 13.08 3.13
CA ARG A 42 -8.09 13.47 1.92
C ARG A 42 -7.23 13.18 0.71
N TYR A 43 -7.86 13.15 -0.45
CA TYR A 43 -7.17 12.89 -1.72
C TYR A 43 -5.97 13.83 -1.91
N GLY A 44 -6.16 15.14 -1.71
CA GLY A 44 -5.08 16.11 -1.86
C GLY A 44 -3.95 15.89 -0.89
N GLU A 45 -4.26 15.47 0.33
CA GLU A 45 -3.24 15.18 1.33
C GLU A 45 -2.42 13.95 0.95
N LEU A 46 -3.08 12.90 0.46
CA LEU A 46 -2.40 11.71 -0.06
C LEU A 46 -1.51 12.04 -1.25
N SER A 47 -2.01 12.89 -2.15
CA SER A 47 -1.23 13.34 -3.31
C SER A 47 0.06 14.03 -2.88
N ARG A 48 -0.01 14.85 -1.82
CA ARG A 48 1.18 15.55 -1.31
C ARG A 48 2.18 14.62 -0.63
N THR A 49 1.72 13.50 -0.05
CA THR A 49 2.64 12.52 0.54
C THR A 49 3.35 11.66 -0.50
N LEU A 50 2.89 11.70 -1.74
CA LEU A 50 3.40 10.88 -2.84
C LEU A 50 3.70 11.80 -4.04
N PRO A 51 4.77 12.61 -3.97
CA PRO A 51 5.03 13.62 -5.00
C PRO A 51 5.33 13.02 -6.37
N ASP A 52 5.71 11.75 -6.43
CA ASP A 52 6.03 11.05 -7.67
C ASP A 52 4.82 10.36 -8.31
N ILE A 53 3.62 10.45 -7.70
CA ILE A 53 2.44 9.78 -8.26
C ILE A 53 1.62 10.75 -9.12
N THR A 54 1.12 10.25 -10.26
CA THR A 54 0.20 11.03 -11.10
C THR A 54 -1.21 10.93 -10.53
N THR A 55 -2.06 11.90 -10.87
CA THR A 55 -3.47 11.89 -10.48
C THR A 55 -4.17 10.61 -10.93
N LYS A 56 -3.88 10.20 -12.16
CA LYS A 56 -4.45 8.97 -12.72
C LYS A 56 -4.07 7.74 -11.90
N MET A 57 -2.79 7.65 -11.55
CA MET A 57 -2.26 6.51 -10.78
C MET A 57 -2.80 6.50 -9.36
N LEU A 58 -2.88 7.66 -8.71
CA LEU A 58 -3.43 7.75 -7.36
C LEU A 58 -4.90 7.32 -7.34
N THR A 59 -5.69 7.81 -8.27
CA THR A 59 -7.10 7.45 -8.37
C THR A 59 -7.27 5.94 -8.59
N GLN A 60 -6.49 5.37 -9.49
CA GLN A 60 -6.52 3.95 -9.79
C GLN A 60 -6.10 3.12 -8.57
N THR A 61 -5.03 3.51 -7.93
CA THR A 61 -4.49 2.78 -6.77
C THR A 61 -5.47 2.80 -5.59
N LEU A 62 -6.06 3.96 -5.32
CA LEU A 62 -7.06 4.07 -4.25
C LEU A 62 -8.29 3.21 -4.53
N ARG A 63 -8.73 3.15 -5.78
CA ARG A 63 -9.85 2.30 -6.18
C ARG A 63 -9.54 0.83 -5.96
N GLU A 64 -8.35 0.40 -6.34
CA GLU A 64 -7.91 -0.98 -6.14
C GLU A 64 -7.82 -1.34 -4.66
N LEU A 65 -7.28 -0.45 -3.84
CA LEU A 65 -7.20 -0.68 -2.39
C LEU A 65 -8.59 -0.76 -1.75
N GLU A 66 -9.51 0.07 -2.21
CA GLU A 66 -10.89 0.03 -1.74
C GLU A 66 -11.58 -1.26 -2.16
N ASP A 67 -11.41 -1.67 -3.43
CA ASP A 67 -12.00 -2.90 -3.96
C ASP A 67 -11.47 -4.13 -3.20
N ASP A 68 -10.22 -4.10 -2.79
CA ASP A 68 -9.61 -5.18 -2.01
C ASP A 68 -9.92 -5.07 -0.51
N ASN A 69 -10.77 -4.14 -0.12
CA ASN A 69 -11.20 -3.93 1.26
C ASN A 69 -10.06 -3.59 2.22
N LEU A 70 -9.05 -2.89 1.75
CA LEU A 70 -7.93 -2.46 2.59
C LEU A 70 -8.10 -1.05 3.09
N ILE A 71 -8.85 -0.22 2.37
CA ILE A 71 -9.16 1.14 2.77
C ILE A 71 -10.66 1.40 2.66
N ILE A 72 -11.10 2.39 3.40
CA ILE A 72 -12.50 2.86 3.40
C ILE A 72 -12.51 4.27 2.81
N ARG A 73 -13.40 4.47 1.85
CA ARG A 73 -13.63 5.77 1.26
C ARG A 73 -14.96 6.30 1.81
N LYS A 74 -14.92 7.44 2.50
CA LYS A 74 -16.11 8.05 3.07
C LYS A 74 -16.37 9.41 2.43
N MET A 75 -17.54 9.55 1.83
CA MET A 75 -17.96 10.79 1.22
C MET A 75 -18.90 11.54 2.17
N TYR A 76 -18.63 12.82 2.33
CA TYR A 76 -19.49 13.71 3.11
C TYR A 76 -20.24 14.62 2.15
N TYR A 77 -21.56 14.59 2.23
CA TYR A 77 -22.43 15.41 1.37
C TYR A 77 -22.60 16.79 2.00
N GLU A 78 -21.60 17.60 1.79
CA GLU A 78 -21.60 18.99 2.26
C GLU A 78 -21.08 19.89 1.14
N VAL A 79 -21.03 21.20 1.36
CA VAL A 79 -20.58 22.16 0.34
C VAL A 79 -19.35 22.88 0.88
N PRO A 80 -18.16 22.66 0.27
CA PRO A 80 -17.88 21.72 -0.82
C PRO A 80 -17.89 20.25 -0.33
N PRO A 81 -18.11 19.28 -1.22
CA PRO A 81 -18.10 17.88 -0.82
C PRO A 81 -16.70 17.45 -0.37
N LYS A 82 -16.67 16.50 0.57
CA LYS A 82 -15.44 16.04 1.17
C LYS A 82 -15.36 14.52 1.06
N VAL A 83 -14.19 14.00 0.70
CA VAL A 83 -13.93 12.57 0.67
C VAL A 83 -12.72 12.29 1.55
N GLU A 84 -12.87 11.34 2.47
CA GLU A 84 -11.79 10.92 3.36
C GLU A 84 -11.49 9.46 3.17
N TYR A 85 -10.20 9.12 3.27
CA TYR A 85 -9.72 7.75 3.18
C TYR A 85 -9.13 7.33 4.52
N SER A 86 -9.43 6.11 4.93
CA SER A 86 -8.92 5.53 6.17
C SER A 86 -8.67 4.04 5.97
N LEU A 87 -7.94 3.41 6.89
CA LEU A 87 -7.71 1.98 6.84
C LEU A 87 -8.96 1.22 7.30
N SER A 88 -9.27 0.12 6.60
CA SER A 88 -10.25 -0.85 7.08
C SER A 88 -9.63 -1.70 8.19
N GLU A 89 -10.44 -2.53 8.86
CA GLU A 89 -9.90 -3.49 9.83
C GLU A 89 -8.87 -4.42 9.17
N THR A 90 -9.19 -4.89 7.97
CA THR A 90 -8.28 -5.74 7.20
C THR A 90 -6.98 -5.00 6.84
N GLY A 91 -7.09 -3.73 6.47
CA GLY A 91 -5.91 -2.91 6.20
C GLY A 91 -5.06 -2.70 7.43
N LEU A 92 -5.68 -2.48 8.60
CA LEU A 92 -4.96 -2.33 9.86
C LEU A 92 -4.15 -3.58 10.22
N GLU A 93 -4.65 -4.75 9.89
CA GLU A 93 -3.94 -6.01 10.14
C GLU A 93 -2.61 -6.10 9.40
N LEU A 94 -2.48 -5.39 8.27
CA LEU A 94 -1.25 -5.40 7.48
C LEU A 94 -0.20 -4.43 8.00
N ILE A 95 -0.57 -3.48 8.85
CA ILE A 95 0.35 -2.42 9.26
C ILE A 95 1.59 -2.94 9.99
N PRO A 96 1.51 -3.90 10.91
CA PRO A 96 2.73 -4.44 11.54
C PRO A 96 3.72 -5.00 10.52
N PHE A 97 3.23 -5.64 9.46
CA PHE A 97 4.07 -6.15 8.39
C PHE A 97 4.71 -4.99 7.59
N ILE A 98 3.90 -3.99 7.24
CA ILE A 98 4.40 -2.83 6.48
C ILE A 98 5.40 -2.03 7.31
N GLU A 99 5.17 -1.88 8.60
CA GLU A 99 6.12 -1.25 9.51
C GLU A 99 7.44 -2.00 9.53
N HIS A 100 7.39 -3.33 9.56
CA HIS A 100 8.59 -4.15 9.49
C HIS A 100 9.36 -3.90 8.18
N LEU A 101 8.63 -3.84 7.06
CA LEU A 101 9.24 -3.52 5.76
C LEU A 101 9.86 -2.12 5.77
N HIS A 102 9.17 -1.15 6.36
CA HIS A 102 9.68 0.22 6.46
C HIS A 102 11.01 0.25 7.22
N ASN A 103 11.05 -0.41 8.37
CA ASN A 103 12.26 -0.43 9.20
C ASN A 103 13.42 -1.15 8.51
N TRP A 104 13.13 -2.26 7.85
CA TRP A 104 14.13 -2.98 7.08
C TRP A 104 14.69 -2.11 5.95
N GLY A 105 13.78 -1.47 5.19
CA GLY A 105 14.17 -0.61 4.08
C GLY A 105 14.97 0.59 4.53
N LYS A 106 14.57 1.23 5.62
CA LYS A 106 15.29 2.37 6.19
C LYS A 106 16.71 2.00 6.56
N LYS A 107 16.89 0.84 7.17
CA LYS A 107 18.22 0.35 7.55
C LYS A 107 19.10 0.11 6.30
N GLN A 108 18.52 -0.47 5.24
CA GLN A 108 19.26 -0.69 4.00
C GLN A 108 19.66 0.61 3.33
N LEU A 109 18.78 1.60 3.33
CA LEU A 109 19.09 2.93 2.79
C LEU A 109 20.22 3.60 3.55
N GLU A 110 20.22 3.51 4.87
CA GLU A 110 21.30 4.03 5.70
C GLU A 110 22.63 3.34 5.40
N ASN A 111 22.61 2.03 5.19
CA ASN A 111 23.81 1.27 4.83
C ASN A 111 24.35 1.69 3.46
N GLU A 112 23.48 1.94 2.50
CA GLU A 112 23.87 2.41 1.16
C GLU A 112 24.51 3.79 1.25
N GLU A 113 23.98 4.70 2.07
CA GLU A 113 24.54 6.01 2.27
C GLU A 113 25.95 5.93 2.85
N LEU A 114 26.17 5.05 3.84
CA LEU A 114 27.48 4.84 4.43
C LEU A 114 28.48 4.33 3.40
N VAL A 115 28.07 3.41 2.54
CA VAL A 115 28.94 2.88 1.48
C VAL A 115 29.28 3.97 0.46
N SER A 116 28.32 4.80 0.09
CA SER A 116 28.55 5.85 -0.90
C SER A 116 29.44 6.96 -0.39
N GLN A 117 29.55 7.13 0.94
CA GLN A 117 30.44 8.13 1.55
C GLN A 117 31.88 7.64 1.63
N ASN A 118 32.11 6.37 1.48
CA ASN A 118 33.43 5.78 1.46
C ASN A 118 33.95 5.70 0.02
#